data_c96577984908fc4af0cf63392f02300e
#
_entry.id   c96577984908fc4af0cf63392f02300e
#
_cell.length_a   1.000
_cell.length_b   1.000
_cell.length_c   1.000
_cell.angle_alpha   90.00
_cell.angle_beta   90.00
_cell.angle_gamma   90.00
#
_symmetry.space_group_name_H-M   'P 1'
#
loop_
_entity.id
_entity.type
_entity.pdbx_description
1 polymer ?
#
loop_
_entity_poly.entity_id
_entity_poly.type
_entity_poly.pdbx_seq_one_letter_code
_entity_poly.pdbx_strand_id
1 'polypeptide(L)'
;MLNKIRDYLDFAGLQYRNPDKAGEEREKMLAFRHKGQEARKAFTELANAFQVSHPEWQLQQTSQWMNQAQRLRPHFWAYIQREGKVTEPMLALRLYGVPSDFGVSLEVSFIERKKDEQTPGKQAKVLEVPVVEGIYYLSYSDGESQRWEANEENRQVLVDKVGSQEIRKVLVKSDVSIIENQSLEVILEKLEDAYERLLPYYQATRE
;
A
#
# COMPACT_ATOMS: atom_id res chain seq x y z
N MET A 1 13.92 11.68 7.82
CA MET A 1 13.46 10.31 7.49
C MET A 1 12.82 10.27 6.11
N LEU A 2 11.78 11.01 5.86
CA LEU A 2 10.96 10.93 4.64
C LEU A 2 11.68 11.39 3.36
N ASN A 3 12.66 12.30 3.45
CA ASN A 3 13.50 12.69 2.31
C ASN A 3 14.21 11.49 1.66
N LYS A 4 14.57 10.46 2.46
CA LYS A 4 15.19 9.23 1.93
C LYS A 4 14.25 8.45 1.01
N ILE A 5 12.94 8.50 1.27
CA ILE A 5 11.93 7.88 0.41
C ILE A 5 11.82 8.68 -0.89
N ARG A 6 11.71 10.02 -0.80
CA ARG A 6 11.65 10.90 -1.97
C ARG A 6 12.86 10.69 -2.88
N ASP A 7 14.07 10.73 -2.31
CA ASP A 7 15.32 10.56 -3.04
C ASP A 7 15.45 9.19 -3.71
N TYR A 8 14.78 8.17 -3.18
CA TYR A 8 14.73 6.85 -3.78
C TYR A 8 13.75 6.78 -4.96
N LEU A 9 12.64 7.51 -4.92
CA LEU A 9 11.62 7.47 -5.97
C LEU A 9 12.16 7.93 -7.33
N ASP A 10 13.22 8.76 -7.38
CA ASP A 10 13.94 9.12 -8.60
C ASP A 10 14.57 7.91 -9.33
N PHE A 11 14.79 6.81 -8.61
CA PHE A 11 15.41 5.60 -9.15
C PHE A 11 14.39 4.48 -9.42
N ALA A 12 13.09 4.72 -9.18
CA ALA A 12 12.04 3.74 -9.38
C ALA A 12 12.05 3.20 -10.82
N GLY A 13 11.92 1.88 -10.97
CA GLY A 13 11.92 1.21 -12.26
C GLY A 13 13.30 0.93 -12.87
N LEU A 14 14.38 1.53 -12.35
CA LEU A 14 15.72 1.27 -12.86
C LEU A 14 16.16 -0.16 -12.56
N GLN A 15 17.01 -0.69 -13.45
CA GLN A 15 17.57 -2.04 -13.30
C GLN A 15 18.74 -2.02 -12.31
N TYR A 16 18.66 -2.86 -11.30
CA TYR A 16 19.77 -3.15 -10.40
C TYR A 16 20.57 -4.36 -10.88
N ARG A 17 21.88 -4.33 -10.69
CA ARG A 17 22.78 -5.47 -10.85
C ARG A 17 23.65 -5.58 -9.59
N ASN A 18 24.06 -6.82 -9.28
CA ASN A 18 25.03 -6.99 -8.20
C ASN A 18 26.30 -6.17 -8.50
N PRO A 19 26.76 -5.29 -7.59
CA PRO A 19 27.95 -4.43 -7.80
C PRO A 19 29.19 -5.22 -8.22
N ASP A 20 29.38 -6.44 -7.72
CA ASP A 20 30.54 -7.28 -8.06
C ASP A 20 30.52 -7.81 -9.51
N LYS A 21 29.34 -7.71 -10.18
CA LYS A 21 29.12 -8.10 -11.58
C LYS A 21 28.80 -6.92 -12.49
N ALA A 22 28.85 -5.69 -11.97
CA ALA A 22 28.39 -4.51 -12.68
C ALA A 22 29.52 -3.78 -13.47
N GLY A 23 30.77 -4.21 -13.33
CA GLY A 23 31.90 -3.60 -14.03
C GLY A 23 32.00 -2.09 -13.73
N GLU A 24 32.03 -1.28 -14.78
CA GLU A 24 32.09 0.19 -14.67
C GLU A 24 30.91 0.81 -13.95
N GLU A 25 29.74 0.16 -13.92
CA GLU A 25 28.57 0.63 -13.18
C GLU A 25 28.58 0.28 -11.69
N ARG A 26 29.67 -0.29 -11.15
CA ARG A 26 29.75 -0.76 -9.75
C ARG A 26 29.32 0.30 -8.75
N GLU A 27 29.87 1.51 -8.85
CA GLU A 27 29.57 2.60 -7.90
C GLU A 27 28.09 3.05 -8.01
N LYS A 28 27.55 3.10 -9.21
CA LYS A 28 26.11 3.37 -9.43
C LYS A 28 25.23 2.32 -8.77
N MET A 29 25.59 1.04 -8.88
CA MET A 29 24.82 -0.05 -8.25
C MET A 29 24.94 -0.03 -6.73
N LEU A 30 26.09 0.36 -6.18
CA LEU A 30 26.25 0.58 -4.75
C LEU A 30 25.36 1.73 -4.25
N ALA A 31 25.29 2.83 -4.99
CA ALA A 31 24.41 3.96 -4.69
C ALA A 31 22.91 3.53 -4.72
N PHE A 32 22.50 2.76 -5.73
CA PHE A 32 21.13 2.23 -5.81
C PHE A 32 20.78 1.34 -4.60
N ARG A 33 21.69 0.44 -4.24
CA ARG A 33 21.51 -0.44 -3.07
C ARG A 33 21.36 0.37 -1.79
N HIS A 34 22.26 1.36 -1.58
CA HIS A 34 22.22 2.20 -0.40
C HIS A 34 20.91 2.97 -0.30
N LYS A 35 20.53 3.70 -1.37
CA LYS A 35 19.28 4.47 -1.40
C LYS A 35 18.04 3.58 -1.19
N GLY A 36 17.98 2.42 -1.84
CA GLY A 36 16.88 1.49 -1.69
C GLY A 36 16.74 0.93 -0.26
N GLN A 37 17.87 0.60 0.38
CA GLN A 37 17.87 0.13 1.76
C GLN A 37 17.47 1.23 2.76
N GLU A 38 17.99 2.44 2.58
CA GLU A 38 17.65 3.59 3.43
C GLU A 38 16.17 4.00 3.31
N ALA A 39 15.64 4.02 2.08
CA ALA A 39 14.22 4.31 1.86
C ALA A 39 13.32 3.22 2.47
N ARG A 40 13.68 1.94 2.26
CA ARG A 40 12.94 0.83 2.89
C ARG A 40 12.97 0.92 4.41
N LYS A 41 14.12 1.26 5.00
CA LYS A 41 14.26 1.47 6.45
C LYS A 41 13.34 2.60 6.92
N ALA A 42 13.36 3.75 6.25
CA ALA A 42 12.51 4.89 6.57
C ALA A 42 11.00 4.54 6.49
N PHE A 43 10.59 3.80 5.46
CA PHE A 43 9.20 3.33 5.36
C PHE A 43 8.84 2.32 6.45
N THR A 44 9.76 1.43 6.82
CA THR A 44 9.57 0.48 7.94
C THR A 44 9.45 1.21 9.27
N GLU A 45 10.23 2.26 9.50
CA GLU A 45 10.15 3.11 10.70
C GLU A 45 8.78 3.80 10.79
N LEU A 46 8.25 4.32 9.68
CA LEU A 46 6.89 4.89 9.62
C LEU A 46 5.83 3.83 9.95
N ALA A 47 5.92 2.65 9.33
CA ALA A 47 4.97 1.57 9.55
C ALA A 47 5.00 1.06 11.01
N ASN A 48 6.18 0.96 11.62
CA ASN A 48 6.32 0.60 13.02
C ASN A 48 5.74 1.69 13.94
N ALA A 49 6.00 2.98 13.65
CA ALA A 49 5.46 4.08 14.44
C ALA A 49 3.92 4.07 14.43
N PHE A 50 3.31 3.84 13.27
CA PHE A 50 1.86 3.67 13.17
C PHE A 50 1.36 2.45 13.96
N GLN A 51 2.05 1.30 13.86
CA GLN A 51 1.67 0.09 14.58
C GLN A 51 1.77 0.24 16.11
N VAL A 52 2.69 1.08 16.62
CA VAL A 52 2.82 1.32 18.07
C VAL A 52 1.54 1.93 18.67
N SER A 53 0.81 2.76 17.91
CA SER A 53 -0.50 3.30 18.33
C SER A 53 -1.61 2.22 18.32
N HIS A 54 -1.37 1.09 17.68
CA HIS A 54 -2.30 0.00 17.49
C HIS A 54 -1.70 -1.34 17.94
N PRO A 55 -1.48 -1.56 19.24
CA PRO A 55 -0.78 -2.75 19.75
C PRO A 55 -1.48 -4.08 19.46
N GLU A 56 -2.79 -4.04 19.18
CA GLU A 56 -3.59 -5.20 18.78
C GLU A 56 -3.32 -5.64 17.32
N TRP A 57 -2.61 -4.82 16.52
CA TRP A 57 -2.25 -5.13 15.14
C TRP A 57 -0.82 -5.64 15.04
N GLN A 58 -0.60 -6.61 14.19
CA GLN A 58 0.71 -7.18 13.90
C GLN A 58 1.20 -6.69 12.54
N LEU A 59 2.34 -6.00 12.53
CA LEU A 59 2.98 -5.55 11.31
C LEU A 59 3.72 -6.72 10.64
N GLN A 60 3.40 -6.97 9.37
CA GLN A 60 4.13 -7.90 8.53
C GLN A 60 5.38 -7.25 7.96
N GLN A 61 6.31 -8.06 7.50
CA GLN A 61 7.56 -7.57 6.92
C GLN A 61 7.32 -6.60 5.76
N THR A 62 7.96 -5.43 5.81
CA THR A 62 7.98 -4.48 4.69
C THR A 62 8.56 -5.13 3.42
N SER A 63 7.94 -4.82 2.30
CA SER A 63 8.39 -5.29 0.98
C SER A 63 9.87 -4.95 0.71
N GLN A 64 10.53 -5.75 -0.13
CA GLN A 64 11.90 -5.44 -0.55
C GLN A 64 11.93 -4.21 -1.46
N TRP A 65 13.05 -3.50 -1.49
CA TRP A 65 13.25 -2.29 -2.31
C TRP A 65 13.39 -2.59 -3.81
N MET A 66 13.61 -3.84 -4.21
CA MET A 66 13.59 -4.29 -5.60
C MET A 66 12.67 -5.51 -5.78
N ASN A 67 12.21 -5.75 -6.99
CA ASN A 67 11.41 -6.91 -7.36
C ASN A 67 12.30 -8.12 -7.73
N GLN A 68 11.67 -9.25 -8.10
CA GLN A 68 12.39 -10.45 -8.50
C GLN A 68 13.23 -10.27 -9.78
N ALA A 69 12.81 -9.37 -10.67
CA ALA A 69 13.56 -9.00 -11.87
C ALA A 69 14.68 -7.98 -11.57
N GLN A 70 14.99 -7.73 -10.29
CA GLN A 70 16.00 -6.77 -9.83
C GLN A 70 15.74 -5.33 -10.33
N ARG A 71 14.47 -4.95 -10.51
CA ARG A 71 14.08 -3.56 -10.75
C ARG A 71 13.70 -2.89 -9.44
N LEU A 72 14.15 -1.64 -9.25
CA LEU A 72 13.81 -0.84 -8.09
C LEU A 72 12.29 -0.60 -8.09
N ARG A 73 11.65 -0.89 -6.94
CA ARG A 73 10.19 -0.79 -6.84
C ARG A 73 9.78 0.67 -6.79
N PRO A 74 8.69 1.06 -7.48
CA PRO A 74 8.14 2.40 -7.38
C PRO A 74 7.40 2.64 -6.06
N HIS A 75 7.21 1.61 -5.23
CA HIS A 75 6.48 1.69 -3.98
C HIS A 75 6.91 0.59 -3.01
N PHE A 76 6.79 0.89 -1.71
CA PHE A 76 6.86 -0.09 -0.63
C PHE A 76 5.47 -0.38 -0.09
N TRP A 77 5.31 -1.51 0.58
CA TRP A 77 4.11 -1.83 1.34
C TRP A 77 4.46 -2.66 2.56
N ALA A 78 3.62 -2.55 3.58
CA ALA A 78 3.60 -3.40 4.75
C ALA A 78 2.15 -3.73 5.10
N TYR A 79 1.85 -5.01 5.25
CA TYR A 79 0.53 -5.45 5.69
C TYR A 79 0.45 -5.41 7.21
N ILE A 80 -0.73 -5.08 7.71
CA ILE A 80 -1.03 -4.97 9.13
C ILE A 80 -2.25 -5.84 9.42
N GLN A 81 -2.05 -6.87 10.24
CA GLN A 81 -3.07 -7.86 10.56
C GLN A 81 -3.42 -7.79 12.04
N ARG A 82 -4.70 -7.70 12.37
CA ARG A 82 -5.17 -7.74 13.76
C ARG A 82 -5.27 -9.17 14.25
N GLU A 83 -6.02 -9.98 13.55
CA GLU A 83 -6.27 -11.39 13.84
C GLU A 83 -6.69 -12.12 12.56
N GLY A 84 -6.78 -13.44 12.62
CA GLY A 84 -7.17 -14.26 11.50
C GLY A 84 -5.97 -14.82 10.72
N LYS A 85 -6.27 -15.37 9.55
CA LYS A 85 -5.28 -16.04 8.69
C LYS A 85 -4.65 -15.03 7.71
N VAL A 86 -3.44 -15.30 7.29
CA VAL A 86 -2.74 -14.50 6.23
C VAL A 86 -3.45 -14.57 4.87
N THR A 87 -4.42 -15.47 4.73
CA THR A 87 -5.29 -15.58 3.54
C THR A 87 -6.39 -14.54 3.53
N GLU A 88 -6.72 -13.95 4.68
CA GLU A 88 -7.86 -13.03 4.83
C GLU A 88 -7.50 -11.58 4.49
N PRO A 89 -8.51 -10.73 4.20
CA PRO A 89 -8.29 -9.30 4.07
C PRO A 89 -7.68 -8.68 5.34
N MET A 90 -6.85 -7.67 5.16
CA MET A 90 -6.14 -6.96 6.19
C MET A 90 -5.89 -5.51 5.78
N LEU A 91 -5.42 -4.70 6.71
CA LEU A 91 -4.95 -3.36 6.37
C LEU A 91 -3.55 -3.45 5.74
N ALA A 92 -3.22 -2.48 4.90
CA ALA A 92 -1.86 -2.31 4.40
C ALA A 92 -1.50 -0.84 4.29
N LEU A 93 -0.28 -0.49 4.70
CA LEU A 93 0.36 0.76 4.34
C LEU A 93 1.05 0.57 2.99
N ARG A 94 0.87 1.54 2.09
CA ARG A 94 1.49 1.51 0.77
C ARG A 94 2.01 2.88 0.36
N LEU A 95 3.29 2.96 0.05
CA LEU A 95 3.89 4.14 -0.58
C LEU A 95 3.31 4.30 -2.00
N TYR A 96 2.95 5.53 -2.37
CA TYR A 96 2.48 5.90 -3.71
C TYR A 96 3.16 7.18 -4.21
N GLY A 97 3.04 7.44 -5.50
CA GLY A 97 3.42 8.70 -6.12
C GLY A 97 4.83 8.73 -6.73
N VAL A 98 5.27 9.94 -7.00
CA VAL A 98 6.55 10.31 -7.62
C VAL A 98 7.28 11.32 -6.73
N PRO A 99 8.57 11.62 -6.92
CA PRO A 99 9.34 12.49 -6.02
C PRO A 99 8.71 13.85 -5.71
N SER A 100 8.00 14.44 -6.67
CA SER A 100 7.33 15.73 -6.52
C SER A 100 5.96 15.66 -5.84
N ASP A 101 5.34 14.49 -5.83
CA ASP A 101 4.01 14.25 -5.24
C ASP A 101 3.91 12.79 -4.80
N PHE A 102 4.20 12.53 -3.54
CA PHE A 102 4.16 11.19 -2.95
C PHE A 102 3.51 11.19 -1.58
N GLY A 103 3.13 10.01 -1.15
CA GLY A 103 2.53 9.81 0.16
C GLY A 103 2.41 8.34 0.53
N VAL A 104 1.68 8.09 1.59
CA VAL A 104 1.35 6.74 2.05
C VAL A 104 -0.16 6.59 2.07
N SER A 105 -0.68 5.59 1.39
CA SER A 105 -2.08 5.18 1.54
C SER A 105 -2.23 4.11 2.60
N LEU A 106 -3.28 4.20 3.40
CA LEU A 106 -3.82 3.05 4.12
C LEU A 106 -4.89 2.40 3.23
N GLU A 107 -4.92 1.07 3.18
CA GLU A 107 -5.85 0.33 2.32
C GLU A 107 -6.39 -0.92 3.01
N VAL A 108 -7.64 -1.30 2.73
CA VAL A 108 -8.17 -2.63 3.00
C VAL A 108 -7.87 -3.50 1.79
N SER A 109 -7.05 -4.53 1.98
CA SER A 109 -6.45 -5.34 0.92
C SER A 109 -6.18 -6.76 1.39
N PHE A 110 -5.66 -7.61 0.52
CA PHE A 110 -5.16 -8.93 0.87
C PHE A 110 -3.87 -9.28 0.12
N ILE A 111 -3.13 -10.26 0.64
CA ILE A 111 -1.89 -10.73 0.02
C ILE A 111 -2.24 -11.69 -1.12
N GLU A 112 -2.12 -11.24 -2.37
CA GLU A 112 -2.50 -12.00 -3.57
C GLU A 112 -1.96 -13.44 -3.62
N ARG A 113 -0.71 -13.64 -3.18
CA ARG A 113 -0.05 -14.96 -3.18
C ARG A 113 -0.49 -15.87 -2.04
N LYS A 114 -1.32 -15.36 -1.12
CA LYS A 114 -1.78 -16.06 0.09
C LYS A 114 -3.29 -16.26 0.11
N LYS A 115 -4.01 -15.66 -0.83
CA LYS A 115 -5.47 -15.77 -0.89
C LYS A 115 -5.92 -17.21 -1.06
N ASP A 116 -7.04 -17.54 -0.46
CA ASP A 116 -7.84 -18.74 -0.71
C ASP A 116 -9.08 -18.40 -1.56
N GLU A 117 -9.96 -19.38 -1.74
CA GLU A 117 -11.18 -19.23 -2.54
C GLU A 117 -12.18 -18.22 -1.94
N GLN A 118 -12.17 -18.05 -0.61
CA GLN A 118 -13.08 -17.15 0.10
C GLN A 118 -12.59 -15.69 0.14
N THR A 119 -11.28 -15.49 0.03
CA THR A 119 -10.64 -14.16 0.18
C THR A 119 -11.24 -13.09 -0.74
N PRO A 120 -11.48 -13.34 -2.05
CA PRO A 120 -12.08 -12.33 -2.93
C PRO A 120 -13.50 -11.95 -2.52
N GLY A 121 -14.31 -12.91 -2.08
CA GLY A 121 -15.67 -12.66 -1.59
C GLY A 121 -15.66 -11.81 -0.32
N LYS A 122 -14.79 -12.15 0.66
CA LYS A 122 -14.61 -11.34 1.86
C LYS A 122 -14.14 -9.92 1.53
N GLN A 123 -13.20 -9.77 0.60
CA GLN A 123 -12.71 -8.45 0.18
C GLN A 123 -13.82 -7.62 -0.48
N ALA A 124 -14.71 -8.24 -1.26
CA ALA A 124 -15.80 -7.54 -1.94
C ALA A 124 -16.81 -6.89 -0.97
N LYS A 125 -16.89 -7.36 0.28
CA LYS A 125 -17.76 -6.78 1.31
C LYS A 125 -17.41 -5.33 1.67
N VAL A 126 -16.24 -4.82 1.29
CA VAL A 126 -15.95 -3.37 1.36
C VAL A 126 -16.99 -2.54 0.60
N LEU A 127 -17.68 -3.11 -0.39
CA LEU A 127 -18.73 -2.44 -1.15
C LEU A 127 -20.10 -2.44 -0.45
N GLU A 128 -20.25 -3.18 0.65
CA GLU A 128 -21.47 -3.20 1.47
C GLU A 128 -21.51 -2.00 2.45
N VAL A 129 -20.36 -1.38 2.70
CA VAL A 129 -20.22 -0.24 3.61
C VAL A 129 -20.62 1.05 2.90
N PRO A 130 -21.45 1.92 3.52
CA PRO A 130 -21.76 3.24 2.98
C PRO A 130 -20.50 4.07 2.74
N VAL A 131 -20.53 4.89 1.71
CA VAL A 131 -19.40 5.75 1.35
C VAL A 131 -19.14 6.82 2.43
N VAL A 132 -17.87 7.02 2.77
CA VAL A 132 -17.42 8.13 3.62
C VAL A 132 -16.46 9.03 2.84
N GLU A 133 -16.33 10.28 3.28
CA GLU A 133 -15.41 11.25 2.68
C GLU A 133 -13.94 10.86 2.92
N GLY A 134 -13.06 11.18 1.99
CA GLY A 134 -11.60 10.98 2.12
C GLY A 134 -11.10 9.59 1.77
N ILE A 135 -11.94 8.77 1.14
CA ILE A 135 -11.57 7.47 0.57
C ILE A 135 -11.71 7.46 -0.95
N TYR A 136 -11.21 6.40 -1.58
CA TYR A 136 -11.50 6.03 -2.96
C TYR A 136 -11.45 4.51 -3.14
N TYR A 137 -12.04 4.03 -4.23
CA TYR A 137 -11.91 2.64 -4.61
C TYR A 137 -10.81 2.46 -5.66
N LEU A 138 -10.14 1.31 -5.62
CA LEU A 138 -9.20 0.87 -6.63
C LEU A 138 -9.59 -0.53 -7.09
N SER A 139 -10.08 -0.63 -8.32
CA SER A 139 -10.44 -1.92 -8.91
C SER A 139 -9.29 -2.53 -9.70
N TYR A 140 -9.32 -3.86 -9.83
CA TYR A 140 -8.36 -4.63 -10.62
C TYR A 140 -9.11 -5.58 -11.55
N SER A 141 -8.80 -5.49 -12.85
CA SER A 141 -9.31 -6.35 -13.90
C SER A 141 -8.23 -6.51 -14.97
N ASP A 142 -8.03 -7.71 -15.49
CA ASP A 142 -7.11 -8.03 -16.60
C ASP A 142 -5.67 -7.48 -16.49
N GLY A 143 -5.17 -7.39 -15.26
CA GLY A 143 -3.83 -6.88 -14.97
C GLY A 143 -3.73 -5.35 -14.86
N GLU A 144 -4.82 -4.65 -15.07
CA GLU A 144 -4.92 -3.20 -14.92
C GLU A 144 -5.61 -2.80 -13.63
N SER A 145 -5.36 -1.58 -13.17
CA SER A 145 -6.03 -0.99 -12.03
C SER A 145 -6.70 0.32 -12.43
N GLN A 146 -7.90 0.56 -11.89
CA GLN A 146 -8.66 1.77 -12.12
C GLN A 146 -9.04 2.41 -10.78
N ARG A 147 -8.77 3.72 -10.63
CA ARG A 147 -9.21 4.54 -9.50
C ARG A 147 -10.62 5.05 -9.76
N TRP A 148 -11.46 4.95 -8.74
CA TRP A 148 -12.84 5.41 -8.74
C TRP A 148 -13.03 6.37 -7.58
N GLU A 149 -13.66 7.50 -7.83
CA GLU A 149 -14.12 8.39 -6.77
C GLU A 149 -15.13 7.66 -5.88
N ALA A 150 -15.00 7.82 -4.57
CA ALA A 150 -15.95 7.20 -3.64
C ALA A 150 -17.24 8.03 -3.57
N ASN A 151 -18.25 7.55 -4.25
CA ASN A 151 -19.63 8.00 -4.19
C ASN A 151 -20.56 6.81 -4.39
N GLU A 152 -21.84 6.96 -4.08
CA GLU A 152 -22.81 5.86 -4.12
C GLU A 152 -23.03 5.32 -5.53
N GLU A 153 -22.95 6.17 -6.56
CA GLU A 153 -23.08 5.77 -7.96
C GLU A 153 -21.94 4.81 -8.36
N ASN A 154 -20.69 5.20 -8.12
CA ASN A 154 -19.52 4.37 -8.40
C ASN A 154 -19.49 3.10 -7.54
N ARG A 155 -19.93 3.19 -6.27
CA ARG A 155 -20.05 2.01 -5.40
C ARG A 155 -21.02 0.98 -6.01
N GLN A 156 -22.19 1.41 -6.47
CA GLN A 156 -23.17 0.52 -7.09
C GLN A 156 -22.62 -0.09 -8.39
N VAL A 157 -21.98 0.71 -9.26
CA VAL A 157 -21.31 0.21 -10.47
C VAL A 157 -20.27 -0.86 -10.13
N LEU A 158 -19.50 -0.66 -9.07
CA LEU A 158 -18.50 -1.64 -8.63
C LEU A 158 -19.14 -2.93 -8.10
N VAL A 159 -20.26 -2.84 -7.38
CA VAL A 159 -21.05 -4.00 -6.94
C VAL A 159 -21.48 -4.84 -8.14
N ASP A 160 -22.05 -4.22 -9.16
CA ASP A 160 -22.54 -4.90 -10.37
C ASP A 160 -21.38 -5.56 -11.15
N LYS A 161 -20.24 -4.86 -11.29
CA LYS A 161 -19.04 -5.36 -11.97
C LYS A 161 -18.33 -6.49 -11.24
N VAL A 162 -18.33 -6.49 -9.91
CA VAL A 162 -17.84 -7.62 -9.11
C VAL A 162 -18.79 -8.80 -9.21
N GLY A 163 -20.11 -8.57 -9.15
CA GLY A 163 -21.13 -9.61 -9.32
C GLY A 163 -21.10 -10.30 -10.68
N SER A 164 -20.81 -9.55 -11.74
CA SER A 164 -20.63 -10.09 -13.11
C SER A 164 -19.23 -10.69 -13.36
N GLN A 165 -18.34 -10.66 -12.39
CA GLN A 165 -16.92 -11.10 -12.48
C GLN A 165 -16.06 -10.28 -13.48
N GLU A 166 -16.53 -9.12 -13.91
CA GLU A 166 -15.75 -8.18 -14.73
C GLU A 166 -14.59 -7.58 -13.91
N ILE A 167 -14.82 -7.33 -12.62
CA ILE A 167 -13.79 -6.87 -11.67
C ILE A 167 -13.46 -8.01 -10.71
N ARG A 168 -12.18 -8.35 -10.65
CA ARG A 168 -11.67 -9.42 -9.79
C ARG A 168 -11.45 -9.00 -8.34
N LYS A 169 -11.15 -7.72 -8.10
CA LYS A 169 -10.77 -7.20 -6.79
C LYS A 169 -11.05 -5.71 -6.69
N VAL A 170 -11.61 -5.30 -5.56
CA VAL A 170 -11.77 -3.88 -5.20
C VAL A 170 -11.07 -3.63 -3.88
N LEU A 171 -10.23 -2.60 -3.83
CA LEU A 171 -9.64 -2.06 -2.60
C LEU A 171 -10.36 -0.77 -2.21
N VAL A 172 -10.44 -0.51 -0.92
CA VAL A 172 -10.76 0.82 -0.38
C VAL A 172 -9.50 1.43 0.18
N LYS A 173 -9.24 2.69 -0.16
CA LYS A 173 -8.00 3.37 0.18
C LYS A 173 -8.26 4.80 0.65
N SER A 174 -7.39 5.25 1.56
CA SER A 174 -7.30 6.65 1.99
C SER A 174 -5.85 7.09 1.90
N ASP A 175 -5.59 8.18 1.19
CA ASP A 175 -4.25 8.70 0.91
C ASP A 175 -3.85 9.76 1.94
N VAL A 176 -2.62 9.66 2.43
CA VAL A 176 -1.95 10.67 3.25
C VAL A 176 -0.77 11.23 2.47
N SER A 177 -0.92 12.42 1.92
CA SER A 177 0.15 13.13 1.20
C SER A 177 1.27 13.53 2.16
N ILE A 178 2.52 13.36 1.72
CA ILE A 178 3.72 13.75 2.44
C ILE A 178 4.32 14.97 1.77
N ILE A 179 4.21 16.11 2.44
CA ILE A 179 4.79 17.37 1.97
C ILE A 179 6.15 17.63 2.62
N GLU A 180 6.93 18.49 2.00
CA GLU A 180 8.27 18.84 2.49
C GLU A 180 8.21 19.43 3.91
N ASN A 181 9.19 19.05 4.75
CA ASN A 181 9.31 19.48 6.15
C ASN A 181 8.16 19.09 7.09
N GLN A 182 7.30 18.18 6.68
CA GLN A 182 6.26 17.64 7.55
C GLN A 182 6.88 16.71 8.60
N SER A 183 6.45 16.85 9.86
CA SER A 183 6.91 15.97 10.94
C SER A 183 6.26 14.58 10.86
N LEU A 184 6.90 13.60 11.50
CA LEU A 184 6.34 12.25 11.58
C LEU A 184 5.00 12.24 12.32
N GLU A 185 4.88 13.03 13.39
CA GLU A 185 3.67 13.14 14.21
C GLU A 185 2.47 13.56 13.36
N VAL A 186 2.61 14.61 12.55
CA VAL A 186 1.53 15.09 11.66
C VAL A 186 1.12 14.02 10.63
N ILE A 187 2.07 13.21 10.16
CA ILE A 187 1.75 12.11 9.24
C ILE A 187 1.01 10.99 9.97
N LEU A 188 1.42 10.67 11.20
CA LEU A 188 0.74 9.68 12.02
C LEU A 188 -0.69 10.12 12.35
N GLU A 189 -0.93 11.38 12.72
CA GLU A 189 -2.28 11.92 12.94
C GLU A 189 -3.17 11.73 11.70
N LYS A 190 -2.66 12.04 10.50
CA LYS A 190 -3.41 11.82 9.26
C LYS A 190 -3.63 10.33 8.94
N LEU A 191 -2.70 9.47 9.33
CA LEU A 191 -2.88 8.01 9.21
C LEU A 191 -3.93 7.48 10.18
N GLU A 192 -4.04 8.06 11.39
CA GLU A 192 -5.15 7.76 12.31
C GLU A 192 -6.50 8.14 11.70
N ASP A 193 -6.63 9.34 11.13
CA ASP A 193 -7.84 9.73 10.40
C ASP A 193 -8.20 8.74 9.26
N ALA A 194 -7.17 8.30 8.52
CA ALA A 194 -7.36 7.31 7.46
C ALA A 194 -7.78 5.94 8.03
N TYR A 195 -7.22 5.55 9.17
CA TYR A 195 -7.57 4.32 9.86
C TYR A 195 -9.03 4.32 10.33
N GLU A 196 -9.47 5.39 10.97
CA GLU A 196 -10.86 5.52 11.43
C GLU A 196 -11.86 5.41 10.26
N ARG A 197 -11.55 6.05 9.11
CA ARG A 197 -12.37 5.93 7.89
C ARG A 197 -12.42 4.51 7.34
N LEU A 198 -11.32 3.77 7.40
CA LEU A 198 -11.20 2.44 6.80
C LEU A 198 -11.62 1.30 7.74
N LEU A 199 -11.71 1.55 9.04
CA LEU A 199 -12.05 0.53 10.03
C LEU A 199 -13.39 -0.16 9.74
N PRO A 200 -14.50 0.55 9.39
CA PRO A 200 -15.76 -0.10 9.03
C PRO A 200 -15.63 -1.04 7.82
N TYR A 201 -14.84 -0.64 6.81
CA TYR A 201 -14.60 -1.46 5.62
C TYR A 201 -13.80 -2.72 5.93
N TYR A 202 -12.79 -2.60 6.81
CA TYR A 202 -12.06 -3.76 7.30
C TYR A 202 -12.99 -4.69 8.09
N GLN A 203 -13.82 -4.17 8.98
CA GLN A 203 -14.76 -4.95 9.78
C GLN A 203 -15.73 -5.74 8.89
N ALA A 204 -16.30 -5.14 7.86
CA ALA A 204 -17.18 -5.81 6.91
C ALA A 204 -16.52 -7.03 6.25
N THR A 205 -15.21 -6.98 5.99
CA THR A 205 -14.47 -8.14 5.44
C THR A 205 -14.29 -9.30 6.44
N ARG A 206 -14.61 -9.10 7.72
CA ARG A 206 -14.48 -10.12 8.79
C ARG A 206 -15.76 -10.89 9.06
N GLU A 207 -16.88 -10.38 8.62
CA GLU A 207 -18.20 -11.02 8.73
C GLU A 207 -18.41 -12.08 7.64
#